data_42499e92e2bdf353192e9f0422f82d4e
#
_entry.id   42499e92e2bdf353192e9f0422f82d4e
#
_cell.length_a   1.000
_cell.length_b   1.000
_cell.length_c   1.000
_cell.angle_alpha   90.00
_cell.angle_beta   90.00
_cell.angle_gamma   90.00
#
_symmetry.space_group_name_H-M   'P 1'
#
loop_
_entity.id
_entity.type
_entity.pdbx_description
1 polymer ?
#
loop_
_entity_poly.entity_id
_entity_poly.type
_entity_poly.pdbx_seq_one_letter_code
_entity_poly.pdbx_strand_id
1 'polypeptide(L)'
;MSEQLPPGIVRVPIVFVNAYLVDITPNEPAGGWFLVDTGLRGVGAALIRRAAAKRYGAHSPPQGIVLTHGHFDHAGAAASLAEHWSVPLFVHPLELPYVTDRSAYPPQDPTVGGALAMMSRAFPTGAMDLAGRVEPLSEDRVPFVREWRVMHTPGHTPGHVSLWRERDRVLLAGDALATMNQESWITTITMPLELRWPPAPFTTDWDAATASIQRLAELRPHTVAAGHGLPMAGDHVAGVLDAFAGSFRRPEHGRYVEQPARADERGVAEIPPAVPDPVGSTMGLVAGSMAIAALMFAISRGRRRREFVATRRRG
;
A
#
# COMPACT_ATOMS: atom_id res chain seq x y z
N MET A 1 -7.75 -14.65 15.70
CA MET A 1 -7.86 -15.06 14.27
C MET A 1 -6.44 -15.02 13.72
N SER A 2 -5.94 -16.11 13.19
CA SER A 2 -4.58 -16.17 12.62
C SER A 2 -4.54 -15.40 11.30
N GLU A 3 -3.45 -14.65 11.06
CA GLU A 3 -3.11 -14.01 9.79
C GLU A 3 -2.86 -15.11 8.73
N GLN A 4 -3.88 -15.83 8.29
CA GLN A 4 -3.70 -16.91 7.32
C GLN A 4 -3.83 -16.35 5.91
N LEU A 5 -2.71 -15.85 5.39
CA LEU A 5 -2.58 -15.70 3.94
C LEU A 5 -2.54 -17.09 3.30
N PRO A 6 -3.07 -17.22 2.08
CA PRO A 6 -2.95 -18.45 1.30
C PRO A 6 -1.49 -18.86 1.12
N PRO A 7 -1.26 -20.17 0.91
CA PRO A 7 0.07 -20.69 0.64
C PRO A 7 0.78 -19.93 -0.48
N GLY A 8 2.07 -19.68 -0.30
CA GLY A 8 2.88 -18.96 -1.28
C GLY A 8 2.87 -17.44 -1.13
N ILE A 9 2.20 -16.88 -0.13
CA ILE A 9 2.22 -15.44 0.14
C ILE A 9 2.69 -15.18 1.57
N VAL A 10 3.69 -14.31 1.73
CA VAL A 10 4.21 -13.88 3.03
C VAL A 10 4.10 -12.38 3.17
N ARG A 11 3.33 -11.91 4.14
CA ARG A 11 3.29 -10.50 4.51
C ARG A 11 4.54 -10.11 5.29
N VAL A 12 5.18 -9.05 4.88
CA VAL A 12 6.27 -8.39 5.60
C VAL A 12 5.76 -7.06 6.15
N PRO A 13 5.41 -6.98 7.44
CA PRO A 13 4.95 -5.74 8.04
C PRO A 13 6.12 -4.78 8.25
N ILE A 14 6.01 -3.58 7.69
CA ILE A 14 7.04 -2.54 7.74
C ILE A 14 6.42 -1.31 8.39
N VAL A 15 6.56 -1.21 9.72
CA VAL A 15 5.97 -0.15 10.54
C VAL A 15 4.44 -0.13 10.44
N PHE A 16 3.87 0.62 9.50
CA PHE A 16 2.43 0.77 9.26
C PHE A 16 1.99 0.31 7.86
N VAL A 17 2.92 -0.12 7.01
CA VAL A 17 2.68 -0.57 5.63
C VAL A 17 3.12 -2.03 5.45
N ASN A 18 2.57 -2.71 4.47
CA ASN A 18 2.86 -4.09 4.13
C ASN A 18 3.59 -4.20 2.80
N ALA A 19 4.55 -5.11 2.72
CA ALA A 19 5.05 -5.67 1.48
C ALA A 19 4.74 -7.17 1.44
N TYR A 20 4.71 -7.78 0.25
CA TYR A 20 4.37 -9.18 0.10
C TYR A 20 5.42 -9.92 -0.72
N LEU A 21 5.96 -11.01 -0.15
CA LEU A 21 6.75 -12.00 -0.89
C LEU A 21 5.77 -13.00 -1.48
N VAL A 22 5.83 -13.23 -2.79
CA VAL A 22 4.87 -14.07 -3.50
C VAL A 22 5.60 -15.14 -4.27
N ASP A 23 5.34 -16.42 -3.95
CA ASP A 23 5.87 -17.56 -4.70
C ASP A 23 5.27 -17.57 -6.12
N ILE A 24 6.09 -17.82 -7.12
CA ILE A 24 5.63 -18.01 -8.50
C ILE A 24 4.86 -19.32 -8.61
N THR A 25 5.45 -20.41 -8.10
CA THR A 25 4.74 -21.68 -7.92
C THR A 25 4.40 -21.80 -6.43
N PRO A 26 3.13 -21.80 -6.02
CA PRO A 26 2.76 -21.86 -4.62
C PRO A 26 3.32 -23.06 -3.89
N ASN A 27 3.83 -22.82 -2.68
CA ASN A 27 4.53 -23.79 -1.84
C ASN A 27 5.81 -24.40 -2.42
N GLU A 28 6.31 -23.85 -3.52
CA GLU A 28 7.60 -24.22 -4.11
C GLU A 28 8.55 -23.01 -4.09
N PRO A 29 9.20 -22.71 -2.97
CA PRO A 29 10.14 -21.58 -2.90
C PRO A 29 11.28 -21.66 -3.93
N ALA A 30 11.65 -22.87 -4.35
CA ALA A 30 12.62 -23.10 -5.41
C ALA A 30 12.10 -22.73 -6.81
N GLY A 31 10.78 -22.63 -7.01
CA GLY A 31 10.14 -22.23 -8.25
C GLY A 31 10.25 -20.73 -8.56
N GLY A 32 10.91 -19.97 -7.69
CA GLY A 32 11.06 -18.52 -7.80
C GLY A 32 9.97 -17.75 -7.06
N TRP A 33 10.19 -16.43 -6.94
CA TRP A 33 9.30 -15.52 -6.23
C TRP A 33 9.40 -14.10 -6.79
N PHE A 34 8.44 -13.28 -6.46
CA PHE A 34 8.47 -11.84 -6.72
C PHE A 34 8.04 -11.03 -5.48
N LEU A 35 8.40 -9.78 -5.47
CA LEU A 35 8.08 -8.85 -4.39
C LEU A 35 6.98 -7.90 -4.84
N VAL A 36 6.01 -7.65 -3.96
CA VAL A 36 5.00 -6.60 -4.14
C VAL A 36 5.22 -5.54 -3.07
N ASP A 37 5.49 -4.33 -3.49
CA ASP A 37 5.87 -3.16 -2.70
C ASP A 37 7.15 -3.37 -1.86
N THR A 38 7.70 -2.28 -1.36
CA THR A 38 9.04 -2.30 -0.73
C THR A 38 9.09 -1.62 0.64
N GLY A 39 7.99 -0.97 1.03
CA GLY A 39 7.93 -0.28 2.30
C GLY A 39 8.79 0.98 2.36
N LEU A 40 8.98 1.44 3.57
CA LEU A 40 9.70 2.67 3.88
C LEU A 40 11.20 2.56 3.57
N ARG A 41 11.78 3.66 3.09
CA ARG A 41 13.23 3.79 2.89
C ARG A 41 14.02 3.37 4.14
N GLY A 42 15.09 2.63 3.95
CA GLY A 42 15.96 2.13 5.02
C GLY A 42 15.40 0.93 5.74
N VAL A 43 14.29 1.05 6.45
CA VAL A 43 13.70 -0.04 7.24
C VAL A 43 13.12 -1.15 6.37
N GLY A 44 12.46 -0.80 5.28
CA GLY A 44 11.82 -1.76 4.37
C GLY A 44 12.82 -2.76 3.80
N ALA A 45 13.94 -2.27 3.25
CA ALA A 45 14.97 -3.12 2.67
C ALA A 45 15.52 -4.17 3.66
N ALA A 46 15.78 -3.77 4.90
CA ALA A 46 16.32 -4.68 5.91
C ALA A 46 15.32 -5.78 6.29
N LEU A 47 14.05 -5.42 6.51
CA LEU A 47 13.00 -6.38 6.89
C LEU A 47 12.67 -7.34 5.75
N ILE A 48 12.56 -6.82 4.52
CA ILE A 48 12.26 -7.63 3.33
C ILE A 48 13.40 -8.61 3.04
N ARG A 49 14.65 -8.16 3.02
CA ARG A 49 15.81 -9.06 2.81
C ARG A 49 15.89 -10.16 3.86
N ARG A 50 15.62 -9.82 5.15
CA ARG A 50 15.59 -10.82 6.22
C ARG A 50 14.47 -11.84 6.00
N ALA A 51 13.27 -11.41 5.63
CA ALA A 51 12.13 -12.29 5.36
C ALA A 51 12.40 -13.18 4.14
N ALA A 52 12.93 -12.61 3.05
CA ALA A 52 13.31 -13.33 1.85
C ALA A 52 14.39 -14.37 2.12
N ALA A 53 15.48 -14.00 2.81
CA ALA A 53 16.54 -14.92 3.17
C ALA A 53 16.05 -16.11 4.03
N LYS A 54 15.11 -15.85 4.94
CA LYS A 54 14.49 -16.91 5.76
C LYS A 54 13.66 -17.89 4.94
N ARG A 55 12.95 -17.41 3.89
CA ARG A 55 12.04 -18.23 3.09
C ARG A 55 12.73 -18.89 1.90
N TYR A 56 13.54 -18.15 1.18
CA TYR A 56 14.09 -18.56 -0.11
C TYR A 56 15.60 -18.83 -0.07
N GLY A 57 16.28 -18.47 1.03
CA GLY A 57 17.72 -18.51 1.14
C GLY A 57 18.38 -17.15 0.82
N ALA A 58 19.58 -16.94 1.36
CA ALA A 58 20.26 -15.64 1.29
C ALA A 58 20.67 -15.21 -0.14
N HIS A 59 20.79 -16.16 -1.06
CA HIS A 59 21.25 -15.94 -2.44
C HIS A 59 20.15 -16.16 -3.49
N SER A 60 18.88 -16.12 -3.08
CA SER A 60 17.74 -16.30 -3.98
C SER A 60 17.04 -14.94 -4.23
N PRO A 61 17.41 -14.20 -5.29
CA PRO A 61 16.74 -12.95 -5.63
C PRO A 61 15.31 -13.19 -6.13
N PRO A 62 14.40 -12.21 -6.04
CA PRO A 62 13.12 -12.25 -6.74
C PRO A 62 13.33 -12.18 -8.25
N GLN A 63 12.34 -12.57 -9.03
CA GLN A 63 12.35 -12.34 -10.48
C GLN A 63 12.09 -10.88 -10.86
N GLY A 64 11.50 -10.12 -9.94
CA GLY A 64 11.25 -8.69 -10.08
C GLY A 64 10.48 -8.15 -8.89
N ILE A 65 10.31 -6.84 -8.88
CA ILE A 65 9.56 -6.11 -7.86
C ILE A 65 8.42 -5.39 -8.56
N VAL A 66 7.18 -5.63 -8.14
CA VAL A 66 5.98 -4.94 -8.62
C VAL A 66 5.59 -3.90 -7.59
N LEU A 67 5.53 -2.64 -7.99
CA LEU A 67 5.01 -1.56 -7.15
C LEU A 67 3.53 -1.37 -7.45
N THR A 68 2.69 -1.37 -6.41
CA THR A 68 1.27 -1.04 -6.56
C THR A 68 1.10 0.41 -6.99
N HIS A 69 1.93 1.29 -6.44
CA HIS A 69 2.06 2.71 -6.79
C HIS A 69 3.36 3.29 -6.21
N GLY A 70 3.64 4.56 -6.46
CA GLY A 70 4.94 5.18 -6.14
C GLY A 70 4.98 5.98 -4.84
N HIS A 71 4.04 5.87 -3.89
CA HIS A 71 4.16 6.57 -2.62
C HIS A 71 5.35 6.07 -1.79
N PHE A 72 5.89 6.97 -0.96
CA PHE A 72 7.15 6.79 -0.20
C PHE A 72 7.16 5.56 0.70
N ASP A 73 6.02 5.12 1.18
CA ASP A 73 5.87 3.96 2.06
C ASP A 73 5.66 2.65 1.30
N HIS A 74 5.39 2.70 -0.02
CA HIS A 74 5.33 1.54 -0.91
C HIS A 74 6.60 1.37 -1.74
N ALA A 75 7.13 2.45 -2.29
CA ALA A 75 8.28 2.43 -3.17
C ALA A 75 9.60 2.88 -2.49
N GLY A 76 9.56 3.26 -1.21
CA GLY A 76 10.67 3.90 -0.52
C GLY A 76 11.96 3.10 -0.44
N ALA A 77 11.90 1.76 -0.43
CA ALA A 77 13.09 0.91 -0.46
C ALA A 77 13.38 0.29 -1.84
N ALA A 78 12.60 0.64 -2.88
CA ALA A 78 12.66 0.02 -4.20
C ALA A 78 14.07 0.10 -4.83
N ALA A 79 14.67 1.28 -4.87
CA ALA A 79 16.01 1.47 -5.44
C ALA A 79 17.06 0.56 -4.79
N SER A 80 17.09 0.52 -3.45
CA SER A 80 18.08 -0.28 -2.72
C SER A 80 17.87 -1.79 -2.83
N LEU A 81 16.62 -2.23 -2.98
CA LEU A 81 16.30 -3.65 -3.16
C LEU A 81 16.57 -4.10 -4.60
N ALA A 82 16.18 -3.29 -5.60
CA ALA A 82 16.48 -3.56 -7.00
C ALA A 82 17.99 -3.62 -7.26
N GLU A 83 18.77 -2.72 -6.66
CA GLU A 83 20.22 -2.73 -6.74
C GLU A 83 20.83 -3.97 -6.05
N HIS A 84 20.37 -4.27 -4.82
CA HIS A 84 20.87 -5.41 -4.05
C HIS A 84 20.69 -6.75 -4.77
N TRP A 85 19.56 -6.94 -5.44
CA TRP A 85 19.24 -8.18 -6.14
C TRP A 85 19.51 -8.15 -7.65
N SER A 86 19.83 -6.97 -8.20
CA SER A 86 20.00 -6.74 -9.65
C SER A 86 18.75 -7.17 -10.44
N VAL A 87 17.56 -6.75 -9.99
CA VAL A 87 16.27 -7.13 -10.57
C VAL A 87 15.50 -5.92 -11.07
N PRO A 88 14.61 -6.08 -12.09
CA PRO A 88 13.76 -5.01 -12.58
C PRO A 88 12.67 -4.62 -11.58
N LEU A 89 12.25 -3.36 -11.68
CA LEU A 89 11.06 -2.81 -11.03
C LEU A 89 9.95 -2.65 -12.06
N PHE A 90 8.73 -2.95 -11.68
CA PHE A 90 7.56 -2.79 -12.54
C PHE A 90 6.53 -1.89 -11.89
N VAL A 91 5.98 -0.96 -12.67
CA VAL A 91 4.93 -0.04 -12.20
C VAL A 91 3.98 0.27 -13.35
N HIS A 92 2.75 0.68 -13.03
CA HIS A 92 1.81 1.13 -14.07
C HIS A 92 2.36 2.35 -14.85
N PRO A 93 2.12 2.48 -16.17
CA PRO A 93 2.63 3.60 -16.96
C PRO A 93 2.33 4.99 -16.38
N LEU A 94 1.13 5.19 -15.81
CA LEU A 94 0.75 6.46 -15.17
C LEU A 94 1.47 6.73 -13.83
N GLU A 95 2.21 5.77 -13.28
CA GLU A 95 3.08 5.97 -12.10
C GLU A 95 4.52 6.35 -12.49
N LEU A 96 4.93 6.10 -13.74
CA LEU A 96 6.29 6.40 -14.20
C LEU A 96 6.74 7.83 -13.92
N PRO A 97 5.92 8.87 -14.15
CA PRO A 97 6.35 10.25 -13.87
C PRO A 97 6.76 10.47 -12.41
N TYR A 98 6.06 9.82 -11.48
CA TYR A 98 6.27 10.00 -10.03
C TYR A 98 7.47 9.22 -9.50
N VAL A 99 7.83 8.12 -10.15
CA VAL A 99 8.96 7.28 -9.76
C VAL A 99 10.23 7.51 -10.59
N THR A 100 10.19 8.44 -11.55
CA THR A 100 11.36 8.81 -12.39
C THR A 100 11.71 10.30 -12.31
N ASP A 101 11.38 10.94 -11.19
CA ASP A 101 11.68 12.35 -10.88
C ASP A 101 11.13 13.37 -11.89
N ARG A 102 10.07 13.00 -12.65
CA ARG A 102 9.47 13.90 -13.66
C ARG A 102 8.29 14.70 -13.12
N SER A 103 7.59 14.17 -12.12
CA SER A 103 6.44 14.83 -11.48
C SER A 103 6.34 14.43 -10.02
N ALA A 104 6.06 15.39 -9.14
CA ALA A 104 5.59 15.07 -7.80
C ALA A 104 4.11 14.65 -7.83
N TYR A 105 3.68 13.86 -6.84
CA TYR A 105 2.26 13.61 -6.63
C TYR A 105 1.52 14.91 -6.26
N PRO A 106 0.19 14.96 -6.48
CA PRO A 106 -0.62 16.03 -5.94
C PRO A 106 -0.38 16.18 -4.43
N PRO A 107 -0.42 17.40 -3.88
CA PRO A 107 -0.26 17.61 -2.44
C PRO A 107 -1.28 16.82 -1.65
N GLN A 108 -0.86 16.26 -0.51
CA GLN A 108 -1.78 15.63 0.43
C GLN A 108 -2.87 16.61 0.89
N ASP A 109 -4.05 16.06 1.16
CA ASP A 109 -5.18 16.83 1.65
C ASP A 109 -5.44 16.61 3.14
N PRO A 110 -4.91 17.48 4.03
CA PRO A 110 -5.15 17.35 5.45
C PRO A 110 -6.56 17.76 5.89
N THR A 111 -7.38 18.30 4.97
CA THR A 111 -8.72 18.79 5.29
C THR A 111 -9.80 17.70 5.29
N VAL A 112 -9.48 16.51 4.79
CA VAL A 112 -10.36 15.33 4.89
C VAL A 112 -10.60 14.85 6.33
N GLY A 113 -9.81 15.34 7.30
CA GLY A 113 -9.96 15.04 8.72
C GLY A 113 -9.37 13.69 9.14
N GLY A 114 -9.32 13.48 10.46
CA GLY A 114 -8.83 12.24 11.06
C GLY A 114 -7.33 12.23 11.40
N ALA A 115 -6.89 11.13 12.02
CA ALA A 115 -5.53 10.96 12.51
C ALA A 115 -4.50 10.94 11.38
N LEU A 116 -4.77 10.21 10.30
CA LEU A 116 -3.91 10.15 9.13
C LEU A 116 -3.77 11.53 8.47
N ALA A 117 -4.87 12.28 8.35
CA ALA A 117 -4.84 13.63 7.79
C ALA A 117 -3.98 14.60 8.62
N MET A 118 -3.98 14.46 9.95
CA MET A 118 -3.06 15.22 10.80
C MET A 118 -1.60 14.85 10.53
N MET A 119 -1.29 13.57 10.44
CA MET A 119 0.07 13.07 10.17
C MET A 119 0.55 13.38 8.75
N SER A 120 -0.37 13.41 7.78
CA SER A 120 -0.04 13.59 6.36
C SER A 120 0.76 14.86 6.07
N ARG A 121 0.57 15.90 6.88
CA ARG A 121 1.32 17.17 6.77
C ARG A 121 2.83 17.01 6.86
N ALA A 122 3.30 15.91 7.46
CA ALA A 122 4.73 15.61 7.61
C ALA A 122 5.21 14.51 6.66
N PHE A 123 4.34 13.97 5.81
CA PHE A 123 4.72 12.93 4.85
C PHE A 123 5.15 13.54 3.51
N PRO A 124 6.17 12.98 2.86
CA PRO A 124 6.63 13.47 1.57
C PRO A 124 5.66 13.07 0.44
N THR A 125 5.46 13.98 -0.51
CA THR A 125 4.75 13.74 -1.78
C THR A 125 5.67 13.94 -2.98
N GLY A 126 6.97 14.16 -2.74
CA GLY A 126 7.96 14.36 -3.80
C GLY A 126 8.15 13.14 -4.68
N ALA A 127 8.60 13.38 -5.90
CA ALA A 127 8.97 12.33 -6.84
C ALA A 127 10.12 11.47 -6.30
N MET A 128 10.23 10.25 -6.81
CA MET A 128 11.36 9.36 -6.58
C MET A 128 12.17 9.20 -7.85
N ASP A 129 13.46 8.95 -7.71
CA ASP A 129 14.36 8.67 -8.83
C ASP A 129 14.68 7.16 -8.90
N LEU A 130 13.85 6.45 -9.65
CA LEU A 130 14.06 5.06 -10.06
C LEU A 130 14.37 4.96 -11.57
N ALA A 131 14.74 6.08 -12.22
CA ALA A 131 15.02 6.12 -13.65
C ALA A 131 16.08 5.07 -14.05
N GLY A 132 15.86 4.41 -15.18
CA GLY A 132 16.72 3.35 -15.69
C GLY A 132 16.63 2.00 -14.97
N ARG A 133 15.78 1.87 -13.93
CA ARG A 133 15.53 0.62 -13.18
C ARG A 133 14.08 0.18 -13.21
N VAL A 134 13.17 1.06 -13.62
CA VAL A 134 11.73 0.81 -13.63
C VAL A 134 11.23 0.62 -15.06
N GLU A 135 10.42 -0.40 -15.23
CA GLU A 135 9.76 -0.75 -16.48
C GLU A 135 8.23 -0.60 -16.34
N PRO A 136 7.53 -0.23 -17.41
CA PRO A 136 6.07 -0.17 -17.37
C PRO A 136 5.47 -1.57 -17.31
N LEU A 137 4.42 -1.75 -16.51
CA LEU A 137 3.49 -2.87 -16.63
C LEU A 137 2.68 -2.68 -17.91
N SER A 138 3.07 -3.36 -18.98
CA SER A 138 2.49 -3.22 -20.32
C SER A 138 1.32 -4.16 -20.59
N GLU A 139 1.11 -5.15 -19.72
CA GLU A 139 0.06 -6.15 -19.84
C GLU A 139 -0.82 -6.16 -18.59
N ASP A 140 -1.97 -6.80 -18.68
CA ASP A 140 -2.86 -7.06 -17.54
C ASP A 140 -2.36 -8.21 -16.63
N ARG A 141 -1.07 -8.55 -16.72
CA ARG A 141 -0.42 -9.64 -16.01
C ARG A 141 0.95 -9.23 -15.49
N VAL A 142 1.35 -9.87 -14.38
CA VAL A 142 2.72 -9.75 -13.89
C VAL A 142 3.66 -10.39 -14.92
N PRO A 143 4.72 -9.71 -15.39
CA PRO A 143 5.51 -10.14 -16.56
C PRO A 143 6.05 -11.56 -16.52
N PHE A 144 6.37 -12.09 -15.34
CA PHE A 144 6.96 -13.42 -15.13
C PHE A 144 5.98 -14.43 -14.52
N VAL A 145 4.72 -14.04 -14.24
CA VAL A 145 3.72 -14.91 -13.59
C VAL A 145 2.32 -14.68 -14.15
N ARG A 146 1.88 -15.53 -15.06
CA ARG A 146 0.58 -15.40 -15.72
C ARG A 146 -0.63 -15.57 -14.78
N GLU A 147 -0.47 -16.22 -13.64
CA GLU A 147 -1.56 -16.42 -12.66
C GLU A 147 -1.99 -15.15 -11.95
N TRP A 148 -1.13 -14.12 -11.90
CA TRP A 148 -1.43 -12.85 -11.28
C TRP A 148 -1.83 -11.82 -12.32
N ARG A 149 -3.09 -11.41 -12.26
CA ARG A 149 -3.61 -10.31 -13.09
C ARG A 149 -3.27 -8.97 -12.44
N VAL A 150 -2.86 -8.04 -13.24
CA VAL A 150 -2.71 -6.63 -12.86
C VAL A 150 -4.04 -5.94 -13.10
N MET A 151 -4.65 -5.43 -12.05
CA MET A 151 -5.91 -4.70 -12.10
C MET A 151 -5.62 -3.22 -11.92
N HIS A 152 -5.80 -2.40 -12.96
CA HIS A 152 -5.70 -0.95 -12.81
C HIS A 152 -6.83 -0.46 -11.90
N THR A 153 -6.51 0.04 -10.72
CA THR A 153 -7.43 0.48 -9.66
C THR A 153 -7.14 1.94 -9.26
N PRO A 154 -7.35 2.89 -10.19
CA PRO A 154 -7.06 4.30 -9.96
C PRO A 154 -7.96 4.89 -8.87
N GLY A 155 -7.53 6.04 -8.35
CA GLY A 155 -8.26 6.84 -7.36
C GLY A 155 -7.35 7.31 -6.25
N HIS A 156 -6.67 6.39 -5.56
CA HIS A 156 -5.61 6.73 -4.61
C HIS A 156 -4.46 7.44 -5.34
N THR A 157 -3.92 6.80 -6.36
CA THR A 157 -3.06 7.44 -7.36
C THR A 157 -3.57 7.14 -8.77
N PRO A 158 -3.12 7.89 -9.81
CA PRO A 158 -3.60 7.70 -11.17
C PRO A 158 -3.28 6.32 -11.75
N GLY A 159 -2.12 5.78 -11.43
CA GLY A 159 -1.65 4.49 -11.94
C GLY A 159 -1.69 3.37 -10.89
N HIS A 160 -2.42 3.53 -9.79
CA HIS A 160 -2.50 2.49 -8.77
C HIS A 160 -2.98 1.17 -9.36
N VAL A 161 -2.35 0.05 -8.96
CA VAL A 161 -2.76 -1.30 -9.35
C VAL A 161 -2.97 -2.19 -8.13
N SER A 162 -3.93 -3.09 -8.27
CA SER A 162 -4.12 -4.25 -7.40
C SER A 162 -3.72 -5.53 -8.16
N LEU A 163 -3.32 -6.56 -7.45
CA LEU A 163 -3.00 -7.85 -8.06
C LEU A 163 -4.04 -8.89 -7.67
N TRP A 164 -4.55 -9.64 -8.67
CA TRP A 164 -5.57 -10.65 -8.50
C TRP A 164 -5.10 -12.03 -8.92
N ARG A 165 -5.29 -13.03 -8.06
CA ARG A 165 -5.07 -14.44 -8.36
C ARG A 165 -6.39 -15.20 -8.26
N GLU A 166 -6.87 -15.64 -9.43
CA GLU A 166 -8.22 -16.18 -9.57
C GLU A 166 -8.41 -17.55 -8.92
N ARG A 167 -7.44 -18.45 -9.05
CA ARG A 167 -7.56 -19.86 -8.61
C ARG A 167 -7.94 -20.02 -7.14
N ASP A 168 -7.50 -19.14 -6.26
CA ASP A 168 -7.78 -19.14 -4.82
C ASP A 168 -8.37 -17.81 -4.34
N ARG A 169 -8.77 -16.97 -5.29
CA ARG A 169 -9.46 -15.69 -5.06
C ARG A 169 -8.72 -14.77 -4.08
N VAL A 170 -7.43 -14.57 -4.36
CA VAL A 170 -6.58 -13.67 -3.57
C VAL A 170 -6.47 -12.33 -4.24
N LEU A 171 -6.76 -11.28 -3.48
CA LEU A 171 -6.59 -9.89 -3.85
C LEU A 171 -5.49 -9.24 -3.01
N LEU A 172 -4.37 -8.86 -3.65
CA LEU A 172 -3.43 -7.91 -3.08
C LEU A 172 -3.89 -6.52 -3.52
N ALA A 173 -4.57 -5.83 -2.62
CA ALA A 173 -5.34 -4.63 -2.96
C ALA A 173 -4.48 -3.36 -3.09
N GLY A 174 -3.21 -3.38 -2.62
CA GLY A 174 -2.46 -2.14 -2.44
C GLY A 174 -3.26 -1.16 -1.58
N ASP A 175 -3.31 0.06 -2.02
CA ASP A 175 -4.05 1.15 -1.37
C ASP A 175 -5.37 1.52 -2.09
N ALA A 176 -5.91 0.61 -2.91
CA ALA A 176 -7.29 0.77 -3.39
C ALA A 176 -8.32 0.75 -2.24
N LEU A 177 -7.96 0.11 -1.12
CA LEU A 177 -8.66 0.10 0.16
C LEU A 177 -7.67 -0.26 1.27
N ALA A 178 -8.02 0.05 2.52
CA ALA A 178 -7.29 -0.39 3.71
C ALA A 178 -8.09 -1.44 4.48
N THR A 179 -7.40 -2.32 5.21
CA THR A 179 -8.02 -3.27 6.15
C THR A 179 -7.88 -2.83 7.60
N MET A 180 -7.71 -1.53 7.81
CA MET A 180 -7.64 -0.87 9.11
C MET A 180 -8.20 0.55 9.02
N ASN A 181 -8.72 1.04 10.11
CA ASN A 181 -9.18 2.43 10.21
C ASN A 181 -8.01 3.35 10.57
N GLN A 182 -7.65 4.23 9.64
CA GLN A 182 -6.57 5.21 9.77
C GLN A 182 -7.05 6.61 10.18
N GLU A 183 -8.36 6.84 10.23
CA GLU A 183 -8.96 8.13 10.59
C GLU A 183 -9.01 8.35 12.12
N SER A 184 -8.98 7.27 12.90
CA SER A 184 -9.02 7.31 14.37
C SER A 184 -7.66 6.98 14.98
N TRP A 185 -7.22 7.76 15.96
CA TRP A 185 -6.00 7.50 16.72
C TRP A 185 -6.04 6.15 17.45
N ILE A 186 -7.20 5.79 17.99
CA ILE A 186 -7.39 4.53 18.72
C ILE A 186 -7.26 3.35 17.75
N THR A 187 -7.95 3.40 16.62
CA THR A 187 -7.95 2.32 15.65
C THR A 187 -6.63 2.19 14.89
N THR A 188 -5.91 3.29 14.68
CA THR A 188 -4.55 3.26 14.13
C THR A 188 -3.58 2.50 15.05
N ILE A 189 -3.78 2.55 16.37
CA ILE A 189 -2.96 1.82 17.36
C ILE A 189 -3.45 0.39 17.56
N THR A 190 -4.77 0.19 17.69
CA THR A 190 -5.37 -1.13 17.99
C THR A 190 -5.50 -2.01 16.77
N MET A 191 -5.52 -1.42 15.58
CA MET A 191 -5.63 -2.06 14.26
C MET A 191 -6.77 -3.09 14.20
N PRO A 192 -8.03 -2.70 14.50
CA PRO A 192 -9.15 -3.59 14.29
C PRO A 192 -9.25 -3.94 12.81
N LEU A 193 -9.61 -5.19 12.52
CA LEU A 193 -9.76 -5.67 11.16
C LEU A 193 -11.09 -5.19 10.59
N GLU A 194 -11.05 -4.18 9.74
CA GLU A 194 -12.20 -3.63 9.05
C GLU A 194 -11.80 -3.05 7.68
N LEU A 195 -12.69 -3.13 6.69
CA LEU A 195 -12.50 -2.46 5.41
C LEU A 195 -12.73 -0.96 5.56
N ARG A 196 -11.80 -0.20 4.97
CA ARG A 196 -11.82 1.27 5.01
C ARG A 196 -11.41 1.86 3.66
N TRP A 197 -11.62 3.14 3.56
CA TRP A 197 -11.20 3.96 2.43
C TRP A 197 -9.73 3.73 2.07
N PRO A 198 -9.36 4.01 0.81
CA PRO A 198 -7.98 4.33 0.48
C PRO A 198 -7.44 5.39 1.45
N PRO A 199 -6.14 5.46 1.72
CA PRO A 199 -5.57 6.50 2.61
C PRO A 199 -6.04 7.91 2.19
N ALA A 200 -7.04 8.45 2.92
CA ALA A 200 -7.85 9.58 2.49
C ALA A 200 -7.06 10.84 2.11
N PRO A 201 -6.02 11.27 2.88
CA PRO A 201 -5.27 12.48 2.55
C PRO A 201 -4.48 12.40 1.24
N PHE A 202 -4.25 11.20 0.73
CA PHE A 202 -3.46 10.93 -0.47
C PHE A 202 -4.31 10.43 -1.64
N THR A 203 -5.63 10.31 -1.44
CA THR A 203 -6.57 9.90 -2.49
C THR A 203 -7.00 11.10 -3.30
N THR A 204 -6.66 11.10 -4.57
CA THR A 204 -6.76 12.27 -5.45
C THR A 204 -7.93 12.23 -6.42
N ASP A 205 -8.64 11.08 -6.51
CA ASP A 205 -9.85 10.90 -7.33
C ASP A 205 -10.80 9.91 -6.62
N TRP A 206 -11.82 10.43 -5.96
CA TRP A 206 -12.78 9.63 -5.21
C TRP A 206 -13.79 8.89 -6.09
N ASP A 207 -14.10 9.39 -7.28
CA ASP A 207 -14.99 8.72 -8.22
C ASP A 207 -14.28 7.50 -8.83
N ALA A 208 -13.02 7.65 -9.23
CA ALA A 208 -12.19 6.54 -9.69
C ALA A 208 -11.95 5.51 -8.56
N ALA A 209 -11.72 5.95 -7.31
CA ALA A 209 -11.60 5.05 -6.16
C ALA A 209 -12.87 4.24 -5.92
N THR A 210 -14.04 4.89 -6.00
CA THR A 210 -15.35 4.22 -5.89
C THR A 210 -15.51 3.14 -6.95
N ALA A 211 -15.26 3.49 -8.22
CA ALA A 211 -15.35 2.54 -9.33
C ALA A 211 -14.35 1.38 -9.19
N SER A 212 -13.15 1.67 -8.69
CA SER A 212 -12.13 0.65 -8.43
C SER A 212 -12.58 -0.34 -7.35
N ILE A 213 -13.11 0.14 -6.23
CA ILE A 213 -13.62 -0.70 -5.13
C ILE A 213 -14.78 -1.58 -5.62
N GLN A 214 -15.71 -1.03 -6.42
CA GLN A 214 -16.83 -1.78 -6.99
C GLN A 214 -16.34 -2.93 -7.88
N ARG A 215 -15.40 -2.66 -8.79
CA ARG A 215 -14.78 -3.71 -9.64
C ARG A 215 -14.04 -4.76 -8.83
N LEU A 216 -13.37 -4.38 -7.74
CA LEU A 216 -12.70 -5.34 -6.86
C LEU A 216 -13.72 -6.21 -6.09
N ALA A 217 -14.88 -5.69 -5.73
CA ALA A 217 -15.94 -6.46 -5.09
C ALA A 217 -16.54 -7.52 -6.03
N GLU A 218 -16.67 -7.22 -7.33
CA GLU A 218 -17.15 -8.17 -8.35
C GLU A 218 -16.27 -9.43 -8.45
N LEU A 219 -14.98 -9.34 -8.11
CA LEU A 219 -14.07 -10.48 -8.07
C LEU A 219 -14.41 -11.50 -6.97
N ARG A 220 -15.22 -11.10 -5.98
CA ARG A 220 -15.63 -11.93 -4.83
C ARG A 220 -14.45 -12.61 -4.13
N PRO A 221 -13.45 -11.86 -3.65
CA PRO A 221 -12.24 -12.42 -3.07
C PRO A 221 -12.54 -13.27 -1.83
N HIS A 222 -11.76 -14.34 -1.66
CA HIS A 222 -11.67 -15.09 -0.41
C HIS A 222 -10.64 -14.47 0.54
N THR A 223 -9.63 -13.82 -0.03
CA THR A 223 -8.58 -13.14 0.74
C THR A 223 -8.37 -11.74 0.19
N VAL A 224 -8.38 -10.74 1.07
CA VAL A 224 -7.98 -9.36 0.79
C VAL A 224 -6.78 -9.01 1.66
N ALA A 225 -5.69 -8.62 1.00
CA ALA A 225 -4.46 -8.18 1.64
C ALA A 225 -4.09 -6.80 1.11
N ALA A 226 -4.23 -5.78 1.95
CA ALA A 226 -4.04 -4.37 1.60
C ALA A 226 -2.62 -3.87 1.93
N GLY A 227 -2.27 -2.69 1.41
CA GLY A 227 -1.05 -1.98 1.80
C GLY A 227 -1.04 -1.64 3.29
N HIS A 228 -2.21 -1.36 3.87
CA HIS A 228 -2.35 -1.02 5.30
C HIS A 228 -3.33 -1.94 6.00
N GLY A 229 -2.93 -2.43 7.19
CA GLY A 229 -3.74 -3.30 8.05
C GLY A 229 -3.39 -4.78 7.92
N LEU A 230 -4.21 -5.62 8.55
CA LEU A 230 -4.04 -7.08 8.54
C LEU A 230 -4.82 -7.70 7.38
N PRO A 231 -4.34 -8.78 6.76
CA PRO A 231 -5.12 -9.50 5.76
C PRO A 231 -6.44 -10.02 6.33
N MET A 232 -7.49 -9.97 5.51
CA MET A 232 -8.78 -10.61 5.77
C MET A 232 -8.88 -11.87 4.92
N ALA A 233 -9.26 -13.00 5.52
CA ALA A 233 -9.44 -14.26 4.79
C ALA A 233 -10.64 -15.06 5.31
N GLY A 234 -11.31 -15.74 4.42
CA GLY A 234 -12.46 -16.60 4.70
C GLY A 234 -13.65 -16.34 3.79
N ASP A 235 -14.67 -17.19 3.89
CA ASP A 235 -15.85 -17.15 3.00
C ASP A 235 -16.69 -15.87 3.17
N HIS A 236 -16.57 -15.20 4.32
CA HIS A 236 -17.28 -13.95 4.61
C HIS A 236 -16.70 -12.73 3.87
N VAL A 237 -15.45 -12.80 3.40
CA VAL A 237 -14.71 -11.63 2.86
C VAL A 237 -15.39 -11.05 1.63
N ALA A 238 -15.87 -11.90 0.72
CA ALA A 238 -16.58 -11.44 -0.47
C ALA A 238 -17.86 -10.64 -0.09
N GLY A 239 -18.62 -11.11 0.90
CA GLY A 239 -19.82 -10.41 1.38
C GLY A 239 -19.49 -9.10 2.11
N VAL A 240 -18.39 -9.08 2.87
CA VAL A 240 -17.93 -7.86 3.56
C VAL A 240 -17.47 -6.81 2.55
N LEU A 241 -16.72 -7.21 1.51
CA LEU A 241 -16.29 -6.28 0.47
C LEU A 241 -17.46 -5.78 -0.38
N ASP A 242 -18.41 -6.64 -0.70
CA ASP A 242 -19.63 -6.28 -1.44
C ASP A 242 -20.48 -5.25 -0.66
N ALA A 243 -20.71 -5.50 0.63
CA ALA A 243 -21.41 -4.56 1.51
C ALA A 243 -20.65 -3.23 1.64
N PHE A 244 -19.32 -3.27 1.75
CA PHE A 244 -18.47 -2.08 1.79
C PHE A 244 -18.58 -1.28 0.49
N ALA A 245 -18.47 -1.93 -0.67
CA ALA A 245 -18.59 -1.28 -1.98
C ALA A 245 -19.97 -0.65 -2.17
N GLY A 246 -21.05 -1.33 -1.76
CA GLY A 246 -22.42 -0.82 -1.85
C GLY A 246 -22.71 0.36 -0.91
N SER A 247 -22.02 0.41 0.23
CA SER A 247 -22.16 1.49 1.22
C SER A 247 -21.06 2.55 1.17
N PHE A 248 -20.11 2.40 0.23
CA PHE A 248 -18.98 3.33 0.10
C PHE A 248 -19.47 4.77 -0.09
N ARG A 249 -18.89 5.67 0.68
CA ARG A 249 -19.13 7.12 0.57
C ARG A 249 -17.79 7.82 0.60
N ARG A 250 -17.58 8.77 -0.31
CA ARG A 250 -16.41 9.66 -0.28
C ARG A 250 -16.48 10.55 0.97
N PRO A 251 -15.37 11.13 1.44
CA PRO A 251 -15.39 12.11 2.51
C PRO A 251 -16.34 13.28 2.21
N GLU A 252 -16.86 13.92 3.25
CA GLU A 252 -17.75 15.09 3.10
C GLU A 252 -16.99 16.37 2.73
N HIS A 253 -15.71 16.44 3.12
CA HIS A 253 -14.85 17.59 2.92
C HIS A 253 -13.49 17.19 2.40
N GLY A 254 -12.89 18.03 1.59
CA GLY A 254 -11.55 17.85 1.11
C GLY A 254 -11.32 18.43 -0.29
N ARG A 255 -10.05 18.67 -0.59
CA ARG A 255 -9.60 19.29 -1.84
C ARG A 255 -10.00 18.49 -3.08
N TYR A 256 -9.96 17.16 -2.99
CA TYR A 256 -10.20 16.25 -4.12
C TYR A 256 -11.60 15.62 -4.09
N VAL A 257 -12.48 16.06 -3.18
CA VAL A 257 -13.81 15.46 -3.00
C VAL A 257 -14.76 15.84 -4.12
N GLU A 258 -14.78 17.12 -4.52
CA GLU A 258 -15.66 17.61 -5.57
C GLU A 258 -14.99 17.61 -6.94
N GLN A 259 -13.67 17.81 -6.99
CA GLN A 259 -12.91 17.85 -8.22
C GLN A 259 -11.64 17.02 -8.05
N PRO A 260 -11.44 15.96 -8.85
CA PRO A 260 -10.21 15.16 -8.78
C PRO A 260 -9.00 15.95 -9.29
N ALA A 261 -7.82 15.55 -8.86
CA ALA A 261 -6.61 15.91 -9.59
C ALA A 261 -6.59 15.15 -10.92
N ARG A 262 -6.16 15.83 -11.97
CA ARG A 262 -5.99 15.22 -13.29
C ARG A 262 -4.53 14.91 -13.55
N ALA A 263 -4.26 13.75 -14.09
CA ALA A 263 -2.93 13.30 -14.42
C ALA A 263 -2.93 12.57 -15.79
N ASP A 264 -1.80 12.64 -16.45
CA ASP A 264 -1.53 11.92 -17.69
C ASP A 264 -0.15 11.23 -17.64
N GLU A 265 0.35 10.74 -18.75
CA GLU A 265 1.66 10.08 -18.86
C GLU A 265 2.86 11.00 -18.56
N ARG A 266 2.65 12.30 -18.41
CA ARG A 266 3.68 13.29 -18.02
C ARG A 266 3.65 13.56 -16.51
N GLY A 267 2.60 13.13 -15.81
CA GLY A 267 2.36 13.36 -14.40
C GLY A 267 1.12 14.22 -14.14
N VAL A 268 1.20 15.09 -13.17
CA VAL A 268 0.07 15.96 -12.77
C VAL A 268 -0.18 17.02 -13.84
N ALA A 269 -1.40 17.03 -14.38
CA ALA A 269 -1.85 18.01 -15.37
C ALA A 269 -2.66 19.15 -14.71
N GLU A 270 -3.51 18.85 -13.74
CA GLU A 270 -4.36 19.82 -13.07
C GLU A 270 -4.57 19.44 -11.61
N ILE A 271 -4.50 20.43 -10.72
CA ILE A 271 -4.76 20.27 -9.29
C ILE A 271 -5.87 21.24 -8.90
N PRO A 272 -6.98 20.78 -8.26
CA PRO A 272 -8.01 21.67 -7.74
C PRO A 272 -7.45 22.70 -6.75
N PRO A 273 -8.10 23.86 -6.56
CA PRO A 273 -7.72 24.84 -5.55
C PRO A 273 -7.63 24.22 -4.16
N ALA A 274 -6.67 24.71 -3.35
CA ALA A 274 -6.56 24.26 -1.97
C ALA A 274 -7.79 24.67 -1.17
N VAL A 275 -8.31 23.75 -0.36
CA VAL A 275 -9.34 24.06 0.65
C VAL A 275 -8.66 24.70 1.87
N PRO A 276 -9.25 25.74 2.50
CA PRO A 276 -8.68 26.34 3.68
C PRO A 276 -8.44 25.31 4.79
N ASP A 277 -7.19 25.18 5.23
CA ASP A 277 -6.82 24.32 6.36
C ASP A 277 -6.93 25.15 7.66
N PRO A 278 -7.79 24.75 8.62
CA PRO A 278 -7.92 25.45 9.90
C PRO A 278 -6.67 25.35 10.77
N VAL A 279 -5.77 24.41 10.46
CA VAL A 279 -4.48 24.26 11.16
C VAL A 279 -3.40 24.90 10.30
N GLY A 280 -2.86 26.04 10.73
CA GLY A 280 -1.80 26.74 10.00
C GLY A 280 -0.61 25.82 9.70
N SER A 281 0.01 25.98 8.52
CA SER A 281 1.00 25.04 7.95
C SER A 281 2.15 24.68 8.89
N THR A 282 2.74 25.65 9.59
CA THR A 282 3.85 25.40 10.53
C THR A 282 3.40 24.60 11.75
N MET A 283 2.26 24.97 12.33
CA MET A 283 1.70 24.29 13.50
C MET A 283 1.23 22.88 13.12
N GLY A 284 0.67 22.72 11.89
CA GLY A 284 0.30 21.43 11.33
C GLY A 284 1.48 20.49 11.12
N LEU A 285 2.60 20.99 10.61
CA LEU A 285 3.82 20.21 10.43
C LEU A 285 4.39 19.72 11.76
N VAL A 286 4.47 20.58 12.76
CA VAL A 286 4.94 20.20 14.10
C VAL A 286 4.02 19.18 14.73
N ALA A 287 2.71 19.40 14.70
CA ALA A 287 1.72 18.47 15.24
C ALA A 287 1.75 17.11 14.53
N GLY A 288 1.85 17.11 13.19
CA GLY A 288 1.97 15.90 12.39
C GLY A 288 3.23 15.09 12.72
N SER A 289 4.37 15.77 12.84
CA SER A 289 5.64 15.12 13.20
C SER A 289 5.61 14.53 14.61
N MET A 290 5.03 15.23 15.57
CA MET A 290 4.84 14.71 16.93
C MET A 290 3.90 13.50 16.96
N ALA A 291 2.85 13.52 16.16
CA ALA A 291 1.91 12.42 16.02
C ALA A 291 2.55 11.15 15.45
N ILE A 292 3.38 11.32 14.41
CA ILE A 292 4.16 10.20 13.84
C ILE A 292 5.11 9.62 14.90
N ALA A 293 5.85 10.47 15.61
CA ALA A 293 6.77 10.02 16.66
C ALA A 293 6.03 9.25 17.77
N ALA A 294 4.87 9.73 18.22
CA ALA A 294 4.04 9.06 19.20
C ALA A 294 3.52 7.70 18.71
N LEU A 295 3.07 7.62 17.45
CA LEU A 295 2.62 6.38 16.82
C LEU A 295 3.75 5.36 16.73
N MET A 296 4.93 5.79 16.25
CA MET A 296 6.12 4.92 16.17
C MET A 296 6.52 4.36 17.53
N PHE A 297 6.47 5.21 18.56
CA PHE A 297 6.73 4.80 19.95
C PHE A 297 5.70 3.79 20.46
N ALA A 298 4.41 4.02 20.20
CA ALA A 298 3.34 3.10 20.60
C ALA A 298 3.46 1.72 19.92
N ILE A 299 3.74 1.70 18.60
CA ILE A 299 3.96 0.47 17.83
C ILE A 299 5.18 -0.29 18.37
N SER A 300 6.28 0.40 18.68
CA SER A 300 7.49 -0.23 19.22
C SER A 300 7.26 -0.86 20.59
N ARG A 301 6.50 -0.21 21.47
CA ARG A 301 6.10 -0.76 22.78
C ARG A 301 5.18 -1.97 22.65
N GLY A 302 4.21 -1.91 21.74
CA GLY A 302 3.29 -3.03 21.49
C GLY A 302 4.03 -4.29 21.01
N ARG A 303 5.02 -4.13 20.11
CA ARG A 303 5.87 -5.24 19.64
C ARG A 303 6.69 -5.87 20.77
N ARG A 304 7.37 -5.07 21.60
CA ARG A 304 8.15 -5.58 22.76
C ARG A 304 7.28 -6.34 23.76
N ARG A 305 6.04 -5.88 23.97
CA ARG A 305 5.10 -6.55 24.89
C ARG A 305 4.64 -7.91 24.34
N ARG A 306 4.40 -8.01 23.03
CA ARG A 306 4.02 -9.28 22.37
C ARG A 306 5.18 -10.28 22.37
N GLU A 307 6.42 -9.85 22.12
CA GLU A 307 7.61 -10.70 22.20
C GLU A 307 7.85 -11.21 23.63
N PHE A 308 7.69 -10.36 24.64
CA PHE A 308 7.82 -10.74 26.05
C PHE A 308 6.75 -11.77 26.50
N VAL A 309 5.52 -11.63 26.03
CA VAL A 309 4.44 -12.59 26.30
C VAL A 309 4.67 -13.92 25.56
N ALA A 310 5.19 -13.88 24.34
CA ALA A 310 5.47 -15.08 23.56
C ALA A 310 6.65 -15.89 24.13
N THR A 311 7.68 -15.24 24.68
CA THR A 311 8.79 -15.91 25.37
C THR A 311 8.37 -16.56 26.68
N ARG A 312 7.45 -15.95 27.45
CA ARG A 312 6.93 -16.55 28.71
C ARG A 312 5.99 -17.75 28.48
N ARG A 313 5.41 -17.93 27.31
CA ARG A 313 4.56 -19.09 26.97
C ARG A 313 5.34 -20.27 26.40
N ARG A 314 6.64 -20.12 26.15
CA ARG A 314 7.53 -21.18 25.65
C ARG A 314 8.54 -21.72 26.70
N GLY A 315 8.58 -21.17 27.87
CA GLY A 315 9.28 -21.69 29.06
C GLY A 315 8.29 -22.15 30.10
#